data_4166812555a8c6a5046b4bd219c39807
#
_entry.id   4166812555a8c6a5046b4bd219c39807
#
_cell.length_a   1.000
_cell.length_b   1.000
_cell.length_c   1.000
_cell.angle_alpha   90.00
_cell.angle_beta   90.00
_cell.angle_gamma   90.00
#
_symmetry.space_group_name_H-M   'P 1'
#
loop_
_entity.id
_entity.type
_entity.pdbx_description
1 polymer ?
#
loop_
_entity_poly.entity_id
_entity_poly.type
_entity_poly.pdbx_seq_one_letter_code
_entity_poly.pdbx_strand_id
1 'polypeptide(L)'
;MKLAPSMQLRFSGFCMILLISCSMLHASEWGTLFRWKTNEGIRWMKVGEQSIHDHYQGEIQDGLPHGQGRMQYVGGSSYSGEWESGLYQGLGTLVREDGSYLIGQFEQGLPHGTGEEYLANGFKNTGEWKEGNYWNITRFDAEGDIIEKMAAGEVVQEIDYGEIRFRKWEKDHWVWLEQGNPEEYGRYQGQVNGLLPHGKGSYLSPLGVKYDGQWEEGLEHGTGILTHPNGMRSEGEFREGKPWNTRAYDSNRKLLFRVQQGAIIRKNDD
;
A
#
# COMPACT_ATOMS: atom_id res chain seq x y z
N MET A 1 -72.53 45.33 56.47
CA MET A 1 -72.26 44.29 55.48
C MET A 1 -70.78 44.32 55.19
N LYS A 2 -70.06 43.23 55.46
CA LYS A 2 -68.60 43.18 55.63
C LYS A 2 -67.92 43.09 54.26
N LEU A 3 -66.92 43.97 54.04
CA LEU A 3 -65.97 43.95 52.97
C LEU A 3 -64.80 42.99 53.35
N ALA A 4 -64.48 42.09 52.45
CA ALA A 4 -63.33 41.15 52.60
C ALA A 4 -62.03 41.82 52.18
N PRO A 5 -60.88 41.43 52.72
CA PRO A 5 -59.56 42.07 52.45
C PRO A 5 -58.91 41.53 51.22
N SER A 6 -58.24 42.44 50.51
CA SER A 6 -57.36 42.23 49.35
C SER A 6 -56.11 41.40 49.66
N MET A 7 -55.92 40.35 48.86
CA MET A 7 -54.71 39.52 48.91
C MET A 7 -53.63 40.12 48.00
N GLN A 8 -52.53 40.65 48.59
CA GLN A 8 -51.35 41.08 47.83
C GLN A 8 -50.49 39.89 47.46
N LEU A 9 -50.44 39.62 46.15
CA LEU A 9 -49.40 38.70 45.61
C LEU A 9 -48.03 39.39 45.55
N ARG A 10 -47.07 38.87 46.35
CA ARG A 10 -45.68 39.25 46.23
C ARG A 10 -45.07 38.43 45.08
N PHE A 11 -44.68 39.09 43.96
CA PHE A 11 -43.82 38.53 42.95
C PHE A 11 -42.39 38.55 43.43
N SER A 12 -41.85 37.39 43.78
CA SER A 12 -40.43 37.16 44.00
C SER A 12 -39.76 37.02 42.60
N GLY A 13 -39.00 38.05 42.21
CA GLY A 13 -38.28 38.04 40.97
C GLY A 13 -37.10 37.09 41.06
N PHE A 14 -37.22 35.89 40.47
CA PHE A 14 -36.10 35.05 40.12
C PHE A 14 -35.64 35.47 38.71
N CYS A 15 -34.62 36.32 38.63
CA CYS A 15 -33.96 36.67 37.40
C CYS A 15 -33.11 35.45 37.01
N MET A 16 -33.65 34.56 36.16
CA MET A 16 -32.97 33.47 35.57
C MET A 16 -32.08 34.07 34.44
N ILE A 17 -30.82 34.32 34.74
CA ILE A 17 -29.83 34.66 33.73
C ILE A 17 -29.58 33.39 32.91
N LEU A 18 -30.25 33.27 31.75
CA LEU A 18 -29.88 32.33 30.73
C LEU A 18 -28.50 32.75 30.20
N LEU A 19 -27.46 32.13 30.70
CA LEU A 19 -26.18 32.12 30.02
C LEU A 19 -26.34 31.31 28.73
N ILE A 20 -26.77 31.97 27.65
CA ILE A 20 -26.62 31.48 26.30
C ILE A 20 -25.10 31.54 26.05
N SER A 21 -24.42 30.41 26.21
CA SER A 21 -23.10 30.24 25.64
C SER A 21 -23.28 30.32 24.12
N CYS A 22 -23.11 31.52 23.61
CA CYS A 22 -22.97 31.75 22.17
C CYS A 22 -21.59 31.13 21.83
N SER A 23 -21.57 29.84 21.50
CA SER A 23 -20.46 29.27 20.74
C SER A 23 -20.45 30.05 19.44
N MET A 24 -19.59 31.08 19.37
CA MET A 24 -19.28 31.71 18.08
C MET A 24 -18.77 30.59 17.20
N LEU A 25 -19.59 30.14 16.25
CA LEU A 25 -19.10 29.38 15.10
C LEU A 25 -18.12 30.32 14.42
N HIS A 26 -16.81 30.11 14.64
CA HIS A 26 -15.80 30.78 13.86
C HIS A 26 -15.92 30.27 12.45
N ALA A 27 -16.32 31.13 11.52
CA ALA A 27 -16.40 30.79 10.11
C ALA A 27 -14.99 30.47 9.62
N SER A 28 -14.82 29.32 8.96
CA SER A 28 -13.58 29.04 8.26
C SER A 28 -13.40 29.99 7.09
N GLU A 29 -12.19 30.49 6.90
CA GLU A 29 -11.82 31.29 5.72
C GLU A 29 -10.87 30.46 4.84
N TRP A 30 -10.94 30.62 3.52
CA TRP A 30 -10.01 30.04 2.61
C TRP A 30 -8.79 30.95 2.42
N GLY A 31 -7.56 30.39 2.56
CA GLY A 31 -6.36 31.22 2.46
C GLY A 31 -5.05 30.44 2.39
N THR A 32 -3.96 31.19 2.51
CA THR A 32 -2.61 30.65 2.56
C THR A 32 -1.97 31.00 3.90
N LEU A 33 -1.34 29.98 4.50
CA LEU A 33 -0.50 30.12 5.68
C LEU A 33 0.90 29.58 5.39
N PHE A 34 1.90 30.23 6.00
CA PHE A 34 3.30 29.81 5.97
C PHE A 34 3.69 29.25 7.32
N ARG A 35 4.39 28.11 7.32
CA ARG A 35 4.85 27.43 8.52
C ARG A 35 6.24 27.90 8.89
N TRP A 36 6.34 28.59 10.00
CA TRP A 36 7.60 29.10 10.52
C TRP A 36 8.09 28.21 11.68
N LYS A 37 9.35 27.79 11.61
CA LYS A 37 10.03 27.13 12.74
C LYS A 37 10.66 28.20 13.61
N THR A 38 10.26 28.28 14.86
CA THR A 38 10.79 29.22 15.86
C THR A 38 11.40 28.46 17.04
N ASN A 39 12.11 29.16 17.93
CA ASN A 39 12.64 28.56 19.16
C ASN A 39 11.55 28.08 20.12
N GLU A 40 10.31 28.56 19.97
CA GLU A 40 9.13 28.19 20.76
C GLU A 40 8.26 27.12 20.08
N GLY A 41 8.64 26.65 18.89
CA GLY A 41 7.90 25.67 18.09
C GLY A 41 7.45 26.20 16.73
N ILE A 42 6.39 25.61 16.21
CA ILE A 42 5.81 25.96 14.89
C ILE A 42 4.82 27.10 15.07
N ARG A 43 4.92 28.11 14.19
CA ARG A 43 3.94 29.19 14.06
C ARG A 43 3.40 29.26 12.64
N TRP A 44 2.10 29.49 12.51
CA TRP A 44 1.42 29.72 11.24
C TRP A 44 1.23 31.21 11.01
N MET A 45 1.64 31.72 9.87
CA MET A 45 1.61 33.14 9.54
C MET A 45 1.07 33.37 8.13
N LYS A 46 0.33 34.46 7.93
CA LYS A 46 -0.19 34.88 6.60
C LYS A 46 0.91 35.46 5.70
N VAL A 47 2.11 35.66 6.20
CA VAL A 47 3.26 36.24 5.48
C VAL A 47 4.40 35.22 5.42
N GLY A 48 4.94 35.02 4.21
CA GLY A 48 6.06 34.13 3.94
C GLY A 48 6.39 34.09 2.46
N GLU A 49 7.41 33.33 2.10
CA GLU A 49 7.89 33.14 0.73
C GLU A 49 7.91 31.63 0.42
N GLN A 50 7.21 31.22 -0.66
CA GLN A 50 7.02 29.79 -1.00
C GLN A 50 8.32 29.06 -1.33
N SER A 51 9.35 29.78 -1.76
CA SER A 51 10.66 29.20 -2.09
C SER A 51 11.47 28.76 -0.87
N ILE A 52 11.17 29.29 0.32
CA ILE A 52 11.94 29.06 1.55
C ILE A 52 11.10 28.66 2.75
N HIS A 53 9.77 28.74 2.66
CA HIS A 53 8.86 28.35 3.75
C HIS A 53 7.89 27.27 3.27
N ASP A 54 7.69 26.28 4.12
CA ASP A 54 6.57 25.36 3.96
C ASP A 54 5.27 26.17 3.97
N HIS A 55 4.34 25.88 3.07
CA HIS A 55 3.10 26.66 2.95
C HIS A 55 1.87 25.78 2.78
N TYR A 56 0.79 26.23 3.42
CA TYR A 56 -0.52 25.63 3.40
C TYR A 56 -1.47 26.49 2.54
N GLN A 57 -2.34 25.83 1.79
CA GLN A 57 -3.48 26.43 1.08
C GLN A 57 -4.74 25.63 1.41
N GLY A 58 -5.76 26.30 1.96
CA GLY A 58 -6.98 25.62 2.34
C GLY A 58 -7.84 26.44 3.29
N GLU A 59 -8.71 25.73 4.00
CA GLU A 59 -9.55 26.31 5.03
C GLU A 59 -8.73 26.64 6.27
N ILE A 60 -8.99 27.80 6.86
CA ILE A 60 -8.30 28.33 8.03
C ILE A 60 -9.35 28.63 9.10
N GLN A 61 -9.13 28.14 10.30
CA GLN A 61 -9.93 28.47 11.48
C GLN A 61 -8.99 28.85 12.62
N ASP A 62 -9.28 29.96 13.28
CA ASP A 62 -8.47 30.51 14.40
C ASP A 62 -6.97 30.70 14.07
N GLY A 63 -6.65 31.01 12.79
CA GLY A 63 -5.30 31.19 12.28
C GLY A 63 -4.52 29.89 12.05
N LEU A 64 -5.17 28.74 12.08
CA LEU A 64 -4.58 27.41 11.87
C LEU A 64 -5.21 26.71 10.65
N PRO A 65 -4.48 25.83 9.95
CA PRO A 65 -5.04 24.88 9.00
C PRO A 65 -6.23 24.12 9.59
N HIS A 66 -7.34 24.10 8.88
CA HIS A 66 -8.57 23.41 9.26
C HIS A 66 -9.31 22.92 8.00
N GLY A 67 -10.30 22.00 8.15
CA GLY A 67 -11.10 21.53 7.02
C GLY A 67 -10.27 20.94 5.88
N GLN A 68 -10.58 21.31 4.64
CA GLN A 68 -9.84 20.83 3.47
C GLN A 68 -8.64 21.73 3.13
N GLY A 69 -7.49 21.12 2.86
CA GLY A 69 -6.32 21.89 2.49
C GLY A 69 -5.12 21.07 2.00
N ARG A 70 -4.16 21.80 1.45
CA ARG A 70 -2.90 21.25 0.95
C ARG A 70 -1.71 21.93 1.60
N MET A 71 -0.79 21.13 2.08
CA MET A 71 0.52 21.55 2.56
C MET A 71 1.58 21.20 1.52
N GLN A 72 2.46 22.14 1.22
CA GLN A 72 3.65 21.91 0.44
C GLN A 72 4.88 22.22 1.30
N TYR A 73 5.77 21.26 1.41
CA TYR A 73 7.04 21.39 2.11
C TYR A 73 8.15 21.80 1.14
N VAL A 74 9.06 22.62 1.59
CA VAL A 74 10.23 23.05 0.79
C VAL A 74 11.09 21.86 0.35
N GLY A 75 11.15 20.78 1.15
CA GLY A 75 11.85 19.53 0.82
C GLY A 75 11.17 18.67 -0.26
N GLY A 76 10.05 19.12 -0.87
CA GLY A 76 9.37 18.39 -1.95
C GLY A 76 8.20 17.51 -1.49
N SER A 77 8.10 17.18 -0.20
CA SER A 77 6.95 16.47 0.35
C SER A 77 5.67 17.31 0.28
N SER A 78 4.51 16.67 0.26
CA SER A 78 3.22 17.38 0.34
C SER A 78 2.16 16.55 1.04
N TYR A 79 1.18 17.22 1.64
CA TYR A 79 -0.04 16.58 2.15
C TYR A 79 -1.27 17.30 1.57
N SER A 80 -2.26 16.53 1.19
CA SER A 80 -3.57 17.02 0.72
C SER A 80 -4.68 16.22 1.37
N GLY A 81 -5.58 16.87 2.08
CA GLY A 81 -6.65 16.20 2.82
C GLY A 81 -7.26 17.07 3.91
N GLU A 82 -7.80 16.40 4.91
CA GLU A 82 -8.47 17.03 6.04
C GLU A 82 -7.46 17.50 7.09
N TRP A 83 -7.83 18.59 7.78
CA TRP A 83 -7.02 19.25 8.78
C TRP A 83 -7.87 19.62 10.01
N GLU A 84 -7.29 19.51 11.18
CA GLU A 84 -7.87 20.00 12.41
C GLU A 84 -6.78 20.64 13.28
N SER A 85 -6.99 21.92 13.65
CA SER A 85 -6.09 22.66 14.56
C SER A 85 -4.62 22.63 14.13
N GLY A 86 -4.35 22.70 12.81
CA GLY A 86 -3.00 22.71 12.24
C GLY A 86 -2.36 21.34 12.05
N LEU A 87 -3.08 20.25 12.29
CA LEU A 87 -2.63 18.87 12.15
C LEU A 87 -3.43 18.13 11.06
N TYR A 88 -2.84 17.12 10.43
CA TYR A 88 -3.53 16.20 9.52
C TYR A 88 -4.60 15.45 10.29
N GLN A 89 -5.78 15.33 9.70
CA GLN A 89 -6.93 14.67 10.28
C GLN A 89 -7.73 13.98 9.17
N GLY A 90 -8.55 12.97 9.51
CA GLY A 90 -9.45 12.32 8.55
C GLY A 90 -8.75 11.74 7.33
N LEU A 91 -9.34 11.89 6.15
CA LEU A 91 -8.79 11.33 4.91
C LEU A 91 -7.79 12.28 4.26
N GLY A 92 -6.66 11.71 3.79
CA GLY A 92 -5.64 12.49 3.12
C GLY A 92 -4.65 11.66 2.30
N THR A 93 -3.83 12.39 1.55
CA THR A 93 -2.70 11.84 0.78
C THR A 93 -1.43 12.55 1.20
N LEU A 94 -0.47 11.80 1.71
CA LEU A 94 0.88 12.25 2.03
C LEU A 94 1.85 11.76 0.97
N VAL A 95 2.51 12.68 0.26
CA VAL A 95 3.59 12.38 -0.68
C VAL A 95 4.91 12.76 -0.02
N ARG A 96 5.90 11.86 -0.06
CA ARG A 96 7.23 12.08 0.49
C ARG A 96 8.21 12.52 -0.59
N GLU A 97 9.37 13.02 -0.17
CA GLU A 97 10.44 13.52 -1.05
C GLU A 97 10.97 12.44 -2.03
N ASP A 98 11.00 11.19 -1.60
CA ASP A 98 11.43 10.04 -2.42
C ASP A 98 10.39 9.58 -3.45
N GLY A 99 9.23 10.24 -3.52
CA GLY A 99 8.11 9.92 -4.41
C GLY A 99 7.17 8.84 -3.84
N SER A 100 7.47 8.24 -2.70
CA SER A 100 6.51 7.36 -2.02
C SER A 100 5.31 8.16 -1.52
N TYR A 101 4.14 7.51 -1.44
CA TYR A 101 2.95 8.18 -0.95
C TYR A 101 2.03 7.24 -0.18
N LEU A 102 1.26 7.83 0.75
CA LEU A 102 0.24 7.16 1.53
C LEU A 102 -1.10 7.84 1.33
N ILE A 103 -2.10 7.06 0.98
CA ILE A 103 -3.51 7.48 0.90
C ILE A 103 -4.25 6.76 2.02
N GLY A 104 -4.86 7.50 2.95
CA GLY A 104 -5.53 6.86 4.07
C GLY A 104 -6.02 7.83 5.13
N GLN A 105 -6.25 7.29 6.30
CA GLN A 105 -6.72 8.02 7.46
C GLN A 105 -5.55 8.56 8.28
N PHE A 106 -5.76 9.74 8.84
CA PHE A 106 -4.81 10.46 9.70
C PHE A 106 -5.51 10.90 10.98
N GLU A 107 -4.78 10.88 12.07
CA GLU A 107 -5.20 11.41 13.35
C GLU A 107 -4.03 12.13 14.02
N GLN A 108 -4.27 13.36 14.48
CA GLN A 108 -3.25 14.19 15.16
C GLN A 108 -1.92 14.32 14.40
N GLY A 109 -1.98 14.42 13.06
CA GLY A 109 -0.82 14.57 12.19
C GLY A 109 -0.12 13.28 11.79
N LEU A 110 -0.58 12.12 12.23
CA LEU A 110 0.03 10.81 11.98
C LEU A 110 -0.92 9.90 11.20
N PRO A 111 -0.40 9.00 10.34
CA PRO A 111 -1.20 7.91 9.78
C PRO A 111 -1.88 7.10 10.90
N HIS A 112 -3.20 6.94 10.79
CA HIS A 112 -4.02 6.19 11.74
C HIS A 112 -5.24 5.61 11.03
N GLY A 113 -5.67 4.36 11.39
CA GLY A 113 -6.76 3.68 10.68
C GLY A 113 -6.32 3.09 9.35
N THR A 114 -7.23 2.98 8.40
CA THR A 114 -6.98 2.25 7.13
C THR A 114 -6.34 3.12 6.07
N GLY A 115 -5.52 2.48 5.21
CA GLY A 115 -4.88 3.16 4.08
C GLY A 115 -4.13 2.22 3.14
N GLU A 116 -3.51 2.84 2.15
CA GLU A 116 -2.60 2.23 1.18
C GLU A 116 -1.35 3.10 1.04
N GLU A 117 -0.20 2.49 1.12
CA GLU A 117 1.09 3.15 0.92
C GLU A 117 1.81 2.52 -0.27
N TYR A 118 2.36 3.38 -1.12
CA TYR A 118 3.14 3.00 -2.29
C TYR A 118 4.56 3.52 -2.09
N LEU A 119 5.51 2.59 -2.04
CA LEU A 119 6.92 2.87 -1.80
C LEU A 119 7.67 3.16 -3.10
N ALA A 120 8.75 3.93 -3.03
CA ALA A 120 9.57 4.30 -4.18
C ALA A 120 10.19 3.10 -4.94
N ASN A 121 10.36 1.96 -4.26
CA ASN A 121 10.84 0.71 -4.85
C ASN A 121 9.74 -0.13 -5.53
N GLY A 122 8.51 0.39 -5.63
CA GLY A 122 7.36 -0.27 -6.22
C GLY A 122 6.55 -1.17 -5.26
N PHE A 123 6.99 -1.33 -4.02
CA PHE A 123 6.25 -2.10 -3.02
C PHE A 123 4.99 -1.36 -2.57
N LYS A 124 3.98 -2.11 -2.15
CA LYS A 124 2.72 -1.59 -1.64
C LYS A 124 2.42 -2.16 -0.26
N ASN A 125 2.01 -1.31 0.67
CA ASN A 125 1.45 -1.71 1.96
C ASN A 125 -0.04 -1.39 1.98
N THR A 126 -0.87 -2.32 2.44
CA THR A 126 -2.32 -2.12 2.57
C THR A 126 -2.76 -2.61 3.94
N GLY A 127 -3.59 -1.82 4.62
CA GLY A 127 -4.15 -2.25 5.91
C GLY A 127 -4.35 -1.10 6.88
N GLU A 128 -3.93 -1.29 8.12
CA GLU A 128 -4.17 -0.37 9.22
C GLU A 128 -2.87 0.17 9.81
N TRP A 129 -2.88 1.46 10.11
CA TRP A 129 -1.84 2.19 10.85
C TRP A 129 -2.34 2.58 12.23
N LYS A 130 -1.46 2.66 13.19
CA LYS A 130 -1.73 3.16 14.52
C LYS A 130 -0.60 4.09 14.98
N GLU A 131 -0.95 5.35 15.25
CA GLU A 131 0.01 6.36 15.72
C GLU A 131 1.28 6.44 14.84
N GLY A 132 1.09 6.40 13.51
CA GLY A 132 2.16 6.47 12.52
C GLY A 132 2.87 5.16 12.20
N ASN A 133 2.60 4.08 12.94
CA ASN A 133 3.23 2.79 12.76
C ASN A 133 2.34 1.81 12.01
N TYR A 134 2.94 0.85 11.33
CA TYR A 134 2.23 -0.30 10.77
C TYR A 134 1.58 -1.11 11.90
N TRP A 135 0.28 -1.44 11.74
CA TRP A 135 -0.46 -2.18 12.75
C TRP A 135 -0.96 -3.53 12.23
N ASN A 136 -1.86 -3.53 11.26
CA ASN A 136 -2.34 -4.71 10.56
C ASN A 136 -2.10 -4.52 9.07
N ILE A 137 -0.94 -4.92 8.56
CA ILE A 137 -0.48 -4.64 7.20
C ILE A 137 -0.32 -5.91 6.39
N THR A 138 -0.75 -5.88 5.14
CA THR A 138 -0.29 -6.79 4.10
C THR A 138 0.62 -6.00 3.16
N ARG A 139 1.86 -6.49 3.01
CA ARG A 139 2.85 -5.92 2.10
C ARG A 139 2.93 -6.75 0.82
N PHE A 140 3.02 -6.06 -0.29
CA PHE A 140 3.15 -6.63 -1.62
C PHE A 140 4.47 -6.15 -2.25
N ASP A 141 5.09 -6.98 -3.09
CA ASP A 141 6.19 -6.56 -3.95
C ASP A 141 5.70 -5.78 -5.18
N ALA A 142 6.63 -5.44 -6.08
CA ALA A 142 6.32 -4.67 -7.28
C ALA A 142 5.48 -5.46 -8.30
N GLU A 143 5.51 -6.79 -8.24
CA GLU A 143 4.74 -7.71 -9.07
C GLU A 143 3.32 -7.94 -8.52
N GLY A 144 3.06 -7.52 -7.27
CA GLY A 144 1.77 -7.64 -6.57
C GLY A 144 1.63 -8.92 -5.75
N ASP A 145 2.72 -9.65 -5.53
CA ASP A 145 2.74 -10.82 -4.67
C ASP A 145 2.85 -10.40 -3.19
N ILE A 146 2.11 -11.10 -2.31
CA ILE A 146 2.16 -10.80 -0.88
C ILE A 146 3.50 -11.28 -0.31
N ILE A 147 4.23 -10.39 0.35
CA ILE A 147 5.56 -10.66 0.89
C ILE A 147 5.63 -10.69 2.41
N GLU A 148 4.71 -10.02 3.06
CA GLU A 148 4.70 -9.94 4.52
C GLU A 148 3.27 -9.66 5.01
N LYS A 149 2.93 -10.20 6.17
CA LYS A 149 1.75 -9.78 6.92
C LYS A 149 2.13 -9.44 8.36
N MET A 150 1.59 -8.34 8.83
CA MET A 150 1.71 -7.88 10.20
C MET A 150 0.33 -7.88 10.87
N ALA A 151 0.30 -8.24 12.14
CA ALA A 151 -0.87 -8.08 13.00
C ALA A 151 -0.44 -7.52 14.36
N ALA A 152 -1.17 -6.51 14.84
CA ALA A 152 -0.88 -5.80 16.08
C ALA A 152 0.57 -5.23 16.16
N GLY A 153 1.13 -4.84 15.00
CA GLY A 153 2.49 -4.29 14.91
C GLY A 153 3.60 -5.34 14.85
N GLU A 154 3.27 -6.63 14.90
CA GLU A 154 4.24 -7.72 14.80
C GLU A 154 4.09 -8.46 13.47
N VAL A 155 5.20 -8.94 12.90
CA VAL A 155 5.19 -9.78 11.71
C VAL A 155 4.63 -11.14 12.10
N VAL A 156 3.45 -11.51 11.57
CA VAL A 156 2.78 -12.78 11.85
C VAL A 156 2.92 -13.79 10.72
N GLN A 157 3.30 -13.32 9.54
CA GLN A 157 3.59 -14.14 8.38
C GLN A 157 4.66 -13.42 7.55
N GLU A 158 5.90 -13.88 7.66
CA GLU A 158 6.85 -13.74 6.57
C GLU A 158 6.44 -14.76 5.52
N ILE A 159 6.20 -14.32 4.32
CA ILE A 159 6.13 -15.25 3.21
C ILE A 159 7.58 -15.62 2.97
N ASP A 160 7.90 -16.82 3.39
CA ASP A 160 9.17 -17.43 3.03
C ASP A 160 9.19 -17.48 1.49
N TYR A 161 9.89 -16.50 0.89
CA TYR A 161 10.15 -16.50 -0.55
C TYR A 161 10.95 -17.72 -0.96
N GLY A 162 11.24 -18.56 0.03
CA GLY A 162 12.09 -19.71 -0.16
C GLY A 162 13.52 -19.31 -0.46
N GLU A 163 14.34 -20.29 -0.49
CA GLU A 163 15.73 -20.07 -0.79
C GLU A 163 15.94 -19.67 -2.25
N ILE A 164 16.88 -18.77 -2.47
CA ILE A 164 17.30 -18.42 -3.82
C ILE A 164 18.25 -19.49 -4.31
N ARG A 165 18.02 -19.98 -5.51
CA ARG A 165 18.91 -20.89 -6.22
C ARG A 165 19.16 -20.38 -7.63
N PHE A 166 20.31 -20.74 -8.18
CA PHE A 166 20.67 -20.40 -9.55
C PHE A 166 20.81 -21.66 -10.37
N ARG A 167 20.30 -21.64 -11.61
CA ARG A 167 20.29 -22.77 -12.51
C ARG A 167 21.16 -22.47 -13.73
N LYS A 168 22.18 -23.28 -13.94
CA LYS A 168 23.01 -23.22 -15.15
C LYS A 168 23.00 -24.55 -15.90
N TRP A 169 23.26 -24.50 -17.20
CA TRP A 169 23.48 -25.69 -18.02
C TRP A 169 24.97 -26.05 -18.00
N GLU A 170 25.31 -27.26 -17.60
CA GLU A 170 26.70 -27.74 -17.55
C GLU A 170 26.75 -29.23 -17.94
N LYS A 171 27.62 -29.58 -18.88
CA LYS A 171 27.86 -30.97 -19.30
C LYS A 171 26.60 -31.77 -19.57
N ASP A 172 25.68 -31.21 -20.38
CA ASP A 172 24.40 -31.80 -20.81
C ASP A 172 23.36 -32.04 -19.73
N HIS A 173 23.46 -31.34 -18.59
CA HIS A 173 22.43 -31.32 -17.54
C HIS A 173 22.32 -30.00 -16.82
N TRP A 174 21.20 -29.79 -16.12
CA TRP A 174 20.99 -28.62 -15.28
C TRP A 174 21.64 -28.82 -13.91
N VAL A 175 22.35 -27.78 -13.45
CA VAL A 175 23.00 -27.72 -12.12
C VAL A 175 22.39 -26.58 -11.35
N TRP A 176 22.02 -26.85 -10.07
CA TRP A 176 21.53 -25.85 -9.14
C TRP A 176 22.64 -25.41 -8.20
N LEU A 177 22.72 -24.10 -7.95
CA LEU A 177 23.74 -23.43 -7.16
C LEU A 177 23.10 -22.53 -6.11
N GLU A 178 23.72 -22.40 -4.95
CA GLU A 178 23.30 -21.44 -3.91
C GLU A 178 23.61 -20.00 -4.27
N GLN A 179 24.62 -19.77 -5.09
CA GLN A 179 25.06 -18.45 -5.52
C GLN A 179 25.28 -18.43 -7.03
N GLY A 180 24.98 -17.29 -7.65
CA GLY A 180 25.13 -17.13 -9.09
C GLY A 180 24.86 -15.69 -9.54
N ASN A 181 25.24 -15.41 -10.79
CA ASN A 181 24.91 -14.16 -11.44
C ASN A 181 23.55 -14.29 -12.16
N PRO A 182 22.49 -13.54 -11.78
CA PRO A 182 21.18 -13.65 -12.41
C PRO A 182 21.17 -13.22 -13.88
N GLU A 183 22.16 -12.46 -14.35
CA GLU A 183 22.28 -12.10 -15.76
C GLU A 183 22.79 -13.27 -16.63
N GLU A 184 23.50 -14.23 -16.02
CA GLU A 184 24.07 -15.39 -16.70
C GLU A 184 23.31 -16.67 -16.42
N TYR A 185 22.73 -16.79 -15.21
CA TYR A 185 22.08 -17.99 -14.73
C TYR A 185 20.60 -17.73 -14.46
N GLY A 186 19.78 -18.73 -14.67
CA GLY A 186 18.37 -18.64 -14.25
C GLY A 186 18.28 -18.57 -12.74
N ARG A 187 17.41 -17.68 -12.24
CA ARG A 187 17.17 -17.48 -10.81
C ARG A 187 15.86 -18.14 -10.41
N TYR A 188 15.94 -19.03 -9.44
CA TYR A 188 14.78 -19.60 -8.73
C TYR A 188 14.62 -18.92 -7.38
N GLN A 189 13.36 -18.79 -6.94
CA GLN A 189 12.99 -18.38 -5.61
C GLN A 189 11.79 -19.17 -5.14
N GLY A 190 11.93 -19.90 -4.04
CA GLY A 190 10.86 -20.76 -3.57
C GLY A 190 11.33 -21.82 -2.57
N GLN A 191 10.45 -22.77 -2.30
CA GLN A 191 10.74 -23.88 -1.41
C GLN A 191 11.80 -24.81 -2.00
N VAL A 192 12.72 -25.34 -1.19
CA VAL A 192 13.77 -26.26 -1.61
C VAL A 192 13.82 -27.50 -0.72
N ASN A 193 14.34 -28.58 -1.29
CA ASN A 193 14.79 -29.76 -0.57
C ASN A 193 16.30 -29.93 -0.82
N GLY A 194 17.11 -29.54 0.15
CA GLY A 194 18.55 -29.39 -0.04
C GLY A 194 18.88 -28.28 -1.05
N LEU A 195 19.57 -28.61 -2.12
CA LEU A 195 19.91 -27.67 -3.21
C LEU A 195 18.82 -27.56 -4.29
N LEU A 196 17.85 -28.47 -4.28
CA LEU A 196 16.90 -28.61 -5.39
C LEU A 196 15.60 -27.87 -5.09
N PRO A 197 15.06 -27.09 -6.06
CA PRO A 197 13.69 -26.60 -6.02
C PRO A 197 12.68 -27.69 -5.71
N HIS A 198 11.79 -27.42 -4.76
CA HIS A 198 10.74 -28.33 -4.35
C HIS A 198 9.51 -27.53 -3.88
N GLY A 199 8.29 -28.10 -3.94
CA GLY A 199 7.10 -27.37 -3.51
C GLY A 199 6.76 -26.19 -4.40
N LYS A 200 6.43 -25.01 -3.84
CA LYS A 200 6.06 -23.82 -4.62
C LYS A 200 7.26 -22.92 -4.86
N GLY A 201 7.35 -22.36 -6.07
CA GLY A 201 8.41 -21.42 -6.41
C GLY A 201 8.25 -20.77 -7.78
N SER A 202 9.02 -19.72 -8.00
CA SER A 202 9.13 -18.95 -9.22
C SER A 202 10.53 -19.07 -9.79
N TYR A 203 10.64 -19.23 -11.09
CA TYR A 203 11.90 -19.27 -11.82
C TYR A 203 11.89 -18.25 -12.96
N LEU A 204 12.97 -17.50 -13.09
CA LEU A 204 13.22 -16.59 -14.20
C LEU A 204 14.54 -16.94 -14.88
N SER A 205 14.47 -17.26 -16.17
CA SER A 205 15.68 -17.49 -16.97
C SER A 205 16.34 -16.18 -17.40
N PRO A 206 17.63 -16.16 -17.76
CA PRO A 206 18.31 -14.99 -18.33
C PRO A 206 17.67 -14.47 -19.61
N LEU A 207 16.93 -15.32 -20.31
CA LEU A 207 16.20 -14.98 -21.53
C LEU A 207 14.78 -14.48 -21.27
N GLY A 208 14.39 -14.26 -19.99
CA GLY A 208 13.09 -13.74 -19.59
C GLY A 208 11.94 -14.76 -19.63
N VAL A 209 12.23 -16.05 -19.75
CA VAL A 209 11.22 -17.10 -19.57
C VAL A 209 10.94 -17.27 -18.09
N LYS A 210 9.69 -17.14 -17.66
CA LYS A 210 9.25 -17.25 -16.27
C LYS A 210 8.39 -18.50 -16.08
N TYR A 211 8.63 -19.25 -15.00
CA TYR A 211 7.74 -20.30 -14.51
C TYR A 211 7.33 -20.01 -13.07
N ASP A 212 6.03 -20.01 -12.83
CA ASP A 212 5.44 -19.88 -11.50
C ASP A 212 4.62 -21.14 -11.22
N GLY A 213 4.97 -21.92 -10.23
CA GLY A 213 4.25 -23.16 -9.99
C GLY A 213 4.91 -24.09 -8.97
N GLN A 214 4.54 -25.37 -9.10
CA GLN A 214 5.07 -26.44 -8.25
C GLN A 214 6.34 -27.03 -8.85
N TRP A 215 7.22 -27.47 -7.97
CA TRP A 215 8.52 -28.03 -8.28
C TRP A 215 8.73 -29.36 -7.58
N GLU A 216 9.41 -30.28 -8.21
CA GLU A 216 9.83 -31.54 -7.65
C GLU A 216 11.23 -31.91 -8.16
N GLU A 217 12.14 -32.17 -7.23
CA GLU A 217 13.56 -32.55 -7.52
C GLU A 217 14.26 -31.61 -8.51
N GLY A 218 14.03 -30.31 -8.40
CA GLY A 218 14.66 -29.27 -9.25
C GLY A 218 13.99 -29.08 -10.61
N LEU A 219 12.86 -29.71 -10.87
CA LEU A 219 12.14 -29.64 -12.14
C LEU A 219 10.73 -29.07 -11.93
N GLU A 220 10.24 -28.38 -12.96
CA GLU A 220 8.85 -27.90 -13.03
C GLU A 220 7.89 -29.09 -12.95
N HIS A 221 6.97 -29.10 -11.96
CA HIS A 221 6.06 -30.21 -11.68
C HIS A 221 4.68 -29.71 -11.26
N GLY A 222 3.65 -30.57 -11.25
CA GLY A 222 2.31 -30.25 -10.79
C GLY A 222 1.71 -29.05 -11.54
N THR A 223 0.92 -28.22 -10.85
CA THR A 223 0.27 -27.07 -11.48
C THR A 223 1.20 -25.87 -11.55
N GLY A 224 1.20 -25.20 -12.72
CA GLY A 224 2.04 -24.04 -12.94
C GLY A 224 1.70 -23.25 -14.20
N ILE A 225 2.43 -22.15 -14.35
CA ILE A 225 2.30 -21.21 -15.45
C ILE A 225 3.70 -20.93 -15.99
N LEU A 226 3.87 -21.19 -17.28
CA LEU A 226 5.08 -20.83 -18.03
C LEU A 226 4.78 -19.64 -18.90
N THR A 227 5.52 -18.56 -18.75
CA THR A 227 5.38 -17.33 -19.53
C THR A 227 6.65 -17.04 -20.31
N HIS A 228 6.51 -16.74 -21.58
CA HIS A 228 7.61 -16.36 -22.47
C HIS A 228 7.69 -14.83 -22.64
N PRO A 229 8.86 -14.25 -22.98
CA PRO A 229 9.03 -12.82 -23.17
C PRO A 229 8.10 -12.22 -24.24
N ASN A 230 7.68 -13.00 -25.21
CA ASN A 230 6.71 -12.59 -26.26
C ASN A 230 5.26 -12.58 -25.78
N GLY A 231 5.00 -12.83 -24.48
CA GLY A 231 3.69 -12.88 -23.89
C GLY A 231 2.92 -14.19 -24.09
N MET A 232 3.51 -15.18 -24.77
CA MET A 232 2.91 -16.52 -24.83
C MET A 232 2.92 -17.16 -23.43
N ARG A 233 1.81 -17.78 -23.05
CA ARG A 233 1.62 -18.37 -21.73
C ARG A 233 1.05 -19.78 -21.84
N SER A 234 1.64 -20.72 -21.10
CA SER A 234 1.13 -22.10 -20.95
C SER A 234 0.75 -22.33 -19.49
N GLU A 235 -0.48 -22.74 -19.22
CA GLU A 235 -1.01 -22.99 -17.87
C GLU A 235 -1.62 -24.37 -17.76
N GLY A 236 -1.38 -25.04 -16.64
CA GLY A 236 -1.88 -26.39 -16.35
C GLY A 236 -0.87 -27.25 -15.62
N GLU A 237 -0.88 -28.54 -15.92
CA GLU A 237 -0.02 -29.54 -15.28
C GLU A 237 1.30 -29.68 -16.02
N PHE A 238 2.40 -29.72 -15.26
CA PHE A 238 3.76 -29.98 -15.72
C PHE A 238 4.30 -31.26 -15.08
N ARG A 239 5.17 -31.98 -15.77
CA ARG A 239 5.88 -33.15 -15.27
C ARG A 239 7.31 -33.16 -15.76
N GLU A 240 8.24 -33.37 -14.85
CA GLU A 240 9.67 -33.50 -15.17
C GLU A 240 10.18 -32.36 -16.08
N GLY A 241 9.79 -31.09 -15.77
CA GLY A 241 10.18 -29.92 -16.50
C GLY A 241 9.46 -29.69 -17.84
N LYS A 242 8.39 -30.45 -18.13
CA LYS A 242 7.67 -30.37 -19.40
C LYS A 242 6.17 -30.14 -19.20
N PRO A 243 5.52 -29.37 -20.09
CA PRO A 243 4.07 -29.29 -20.13
C PRO A 243 3.47 -30.71 -20.33
N TRP A 244 2.53 -31.10 -19.45
CA TRP A 244 1.90 -32.40 -19.45
C TRP A 244 0.42 -32.33 -19.87
N ASN A 245 -0.37 -31.56 -19.14
CA ASN A 245 -1.75 -31.22 -19.46
C ASN A 245 -1.91 -29.70 -19.35
N THR A 246 -1.60 -28.99 -20.44
CA THR A 246 -1.60 -27.51 -20.44
C THR A 246 -2.41 -26.92 -21.57
N ARG A 247 -2.77 -25.65 -21.43
CA ARG A 247 -3.34 -24.81 -22.49
C ARG A 247 -2.36 -23.66 -22.76
N ALA A 248 -2.02 -23.46 -24.01
CA ALA A 248 -1.14 -22.38 -24.44
C ALA A 248 -1.94 -21.26 -25.12
N TYR A 249 -1.64 -20.02 -24.73
CA TYR A 249 -2.28 -18.81 -25.17
C TYR A 249 -1.26 -17.82 -25.73
N ASP A 250 -1.68 -16.95 -26.65
CA ASP A 250 -0.89 -15.79 -27.05
C ASP A 250 -1.02 -14.63 -26.04
N SER A 251 -0.33 -13.53 -26.30
CA SER A 251 -0.36 -12.29 -25.49
C SER A 251 -1.76 -11.67 -25.36
N ASN A 252 -2.69 -11.98 -26.29
CA ASN A 252 -4.09 -11.53 -26.28
C ASN A 252 -5.04 -12.54 -25.62
N ARG A 253 -4.51 -13.59 -24.96
CA ARG A 253 -5.27 -14.69 -24.34
C ARG A 253 -6.06 -15.56 -25.34
N LYS A 254 -5.69 -15.56 -26.62
CA LYS A 254 -6.26 -16.48 -27.60
C LYS A 254 -5.57 -17.83 -27.44
N LEU A 255 -6.39 -18.90 -27.36
CA LEU A 255 -5.89 -20.27 -27.30
C LEU A 255 -5.15 -20.63 -28.61
N LEU A 256 -3.91 -21.05 -28.47
CA LEU A 256 -3.04 -21.48 -29.58
C LEU A 256 -3.10 -22.98 -29.77
N PHE A 257 -2.87 -23.76 -28.72
CA PHE A 257 -2.89 -25.22 -28.71
C PHE A 257 -3.10 -25.74 -27.29
N ARG A 258 -3.32 -27.05 -27.19
CA ARG A 258 -3.35 -27.79 -25.91
C ARG A 258 -2.23 -28.82 -25.89
N VAL A 259 -1.75 -29.15 -24.72
CA VAL A 259 -0.90 -30.33 -24.51
C VAL A 259 -1.71 -31.30 -23.66
N GLN A 260 -1.80 -32.53 -24.07
CA GLN A 260 -2.47 -33.61 -23.33
C GLN A 260 -1.52 -34.79 -23.22
N GLN A 261 -1.23 -35.21 -22.00
CA GLN A 261 -0.25 -36.28 -21.70
C GLN A 261 1.11 -36.06 -22.40
N GLY A 262 1.56 -34.81 -22.50
CA GLY A 262 2.81 -34.43 -23.15
C GLY A 262 2.76 -34.28 -24.67
N ALA A 263 1.62 -34.64 -25.33
CA ALA A 263 1.44 -34.49 -26.76
C ALA A 263 0.71 -33.18 -27.10
N ILE A 264 1.18 -32.46 -28.13
CA ILE A 264 0.52 -31.25 -28.64
C ILE A 264 -0.70 -31.63 -29.46
N ILE A 265 -1.87 -31.13 -29.05
CA ILE A 265 -3.13 -31.21 -29.78
C ILE A 265 -3.44 -29.85 -30.39
N ARG A 266 -3.47 -29.73 -31.70
CA ARG A 266 -3.82 -28.53 -32.42
C ARG A 266 -5.34 -28.43 -32.60
N LYS A 267 -5.84 -27.20 -32.80
CA LYS A 267 -7.27 -26.91 -32.90
C LYS A 267 -8.02 -27.66 -34.07
N ASN A 268 -7.27 -28.27 -34.97
CA ASN A 268 -7.85 -28.99 -36.13
C ASN A 268 -7.89 -30.51 -35.92
N ASP A 269 -7.57 -31.01 -34.74
CA ASP A 269 -7.50 -32.44 -34.43
C ASP A 269 -8.70 -32.92 -33.59
N ASP A 270 -9.77 -32.08 -33.45
CA ASP A 270 -11.04 -32.40 -32.78
C ASP A 270 -12.14 -32.79 -33.80
#